data_d2ad320f44f2acf8f5dbdf3c8cc3ac14
#
_entry.id   d2ad320f44f2acf8f5dbdf3c8cc3ac14
#
_cell.length_a   1.000
_cell.length_b   1.000
_cell.length_c   1.000
_cell.angle_alpha   90.00
_cell.angle_beta   90.00
_cell.angle_gamma   90.00
#
_symmetry.space_group_name_H-M   'P 1'
#
loop_
_entity.id
_entity.type
_entity.pdbx_description
1 polymer ?
#
loop_
_entity_poly.entity_id
_entity_poly.type
_entity_poly.pdbx_seq_one_letter_code
_entity_poly.pdbx_strand_id
1 'polypeptide(L)'
;MSKRSSTFVAHVILAIGATLSLAACQTESQMVSQREDNLSAAGFIVKPANTPERQQMLNRLPPHKFVQRVNGDVIHYVYADPLVCGCLYVGTQQAYNAYKLHQQQQHLADEQAMTAQTYADPAWSWGAWGPWGPGVPYGFVYGPGW
;
A
#
# COMPACT_ATOMS: atom_id res chain seq x y z
N MET A 1 -7.90 -11.98 55.70
CA MET A 1 -8.81 -12.02 54.54
C MET A 1 -8.36 -10.98 53.52
N SER A 2 -7.31 -11.26 52.70
CA SER A 2 -6.86 -10.30 51.65
C SER A 2 -5.98 -10.97 50.59
N LYS A 3 -6.37 -12.13 50.05
CA LYS A 3 -5.64 -12.79 48.97
C LYS A 3 -6.47 -13.02 47.68
N ARG A 4 -7.74 -12.60 47.65
CA ARG A 4 -8.62 -12.83 46.45
C ARG A 4 -8.64 -11.67 45.45
N SER A 5 -8.12 -10.49 45.79
CA SER A 5 -8.18 -9.30 44.91
C SER A 5 -7.07 -9.23 43.88
N SER A 6 -5.93 -9.88 44.14
CA SER A 6 -4.74 -9.78 43.27
C SER A 6 -4.84 -10.64 42.01
N THR A 7 -5.55 -11.76 42.06
CA THR A 7 -5.72 -12.67 40.91
C THR A 7 -6.69 -12.15 39.86
N PHE A 8 -7.72 -11.40 40.26
CA PHE A 8 -8.68 -10.82 39.30
C PHE A 8 -8.06 -9.68 38.48
N VAL A 9 -7.20 -8.87 39.08
CA VAL A 9 -6.51 -7.76 38.37
C VAL A 9 -5.53 -8.31 37.35
N ALA A 10 -4.81 -9.39 37.66
CA ALA A 10 -3.87 -10.03 36.73
C ALA A 10 -4.57 -10.63 35.50
N HIS A 11 -5.76 -11.22 35.65
CA HIS A 11 -6.51 -11.80 34.54
C HIS A 11 -7.17 -10.74 33.63
N VAL A 12 -7.58 -9.60 34.20
CA VAL A 12 -8.14 -8.48 33.39
C VAL A 12 -7.08 -7.81 32.55
N ILE A 13 -5.86 -7.66 33.07
CA ILE A 13 -4.74 -7.05 32.30
C ILE A 13 -4.29 -7.98 31.15
N LEU A 14 -4.31 -9.30 31.36
CA LEU A 14 -3.96 -10.26 30.31
C LEU A 14 -4.99 -10.32 29.17
N ALA A 15 -6.27 -10.11 29.48
CA ALA A 15 -7.35 -10.11 28.49
C ALA A 15 -7.35 -8.85 27.59
N ILE A 16 -6.89 -7.70 28.08
CA ILE A 16 -6.84 -6.43 27.32
C ILE A 16 -5.63 -6.42 26.39
N GLY A 17 -4.55 -7.11 26.71
CA GLY A 17 -3.35 -7.19 25.86
C GLY A 17 -3.52 -8.02 24.59
N ALA A 18 -4.48 -8.94 24.55
CA ALA A 18 -4.69 -9.85 23.41
C ALA A 18 -5.54 -9.26 22.26
N THR A 19 -6.26 -8.15 22.50
CA THR A 19 -7.18 -7.56 21.51
C THR A 19 -6.56 -6.50 20.60
N LEU A 20 -5.35 -6.05 20.89
CA LEU A 20 -4.66 -4.99 20.12
C LEU A 20 -3.86 -5.50 18.90
N SER A 21 -3.76 -6.81 18.71
CA SER A 21 -2.92 -7.40 17.64
C SER A 21 -3.64 -7.65 16.31
N LEU A 22 -4.92 -7.34 16.17
CA LEU A 22 -5.73 -7.67 15.00
C LEU A 22 -5.85 -6.55 13.95
N ALA A 23 -5.24 -5.40 14.16
CA ALA A 23 -5.48 -4.21 13.33
C ALA A 23 -4.45 -3.97 12.21
N ALA A 24 -3.46 -4.84 11.99
CA ALA A 24 -2.34 -4.52 11.11
C ALA A 24 -2.08 -5.51 9.95
N CYS A 25 -2.98 -6.44 9.66
CA CYS A 25 -2.82 -7.32 8.51
C CYS A 25 -3.85 -6.96 7.45
N GLN A 26 -3.56 -5.95 6.63
CA GLN A 26 -4.03 -6.02 5.24
C GLN A 26 -3.36 -7.28 4.67
N THR A 27 -4.12 -8.33 4.52
CA THR A 27 -3.61 -9.59 3.99
C THR A 27 -3.11 -9.35 2.58
N GLU A 28 -2.00 -9.98 2.21
CA GLU A 28 -1.44 -9.93 0.86
C GLU A 28 -2.52 -10.14 -0.22
N SER A 29 -3.50 -10.99 0.07
CA SER A 29 -4.66 -11.22 -0.79
C SER A 29 -5.53 -9.98 -1.04
N GLN A 30 -5.70 -9.09 -0.06
CA GLN A 30 -6.47 -7.85 -0.25
C GLN A 30 -5.73 -6.87 -1.17
N MET A 31 -4.41 -6.75 -1.02
CA MET A 31 -3.60 -5.92 -1.92
C MET A 31 -3.60 -6.46 -3.36
N VAL A 32 -3.58 -7.78 -3.52
CA VAL A 32 -3.69 -8.43 -4.83
C VAL A 32 -5.06 -8.16 -5.44
N SER A 33 -6.15 -8.39 -4.70
CA SER A 33 -7.52 -8.12 -5.19
C SER A 33 -7.71 -6.67 -5.62
N GLN A 34 -7.24 -5.71 -4.83
CA GLN A 34 -7.32 -4.29 -5.20
C GLN A 34 -6.53 -3.99 -6.49
N ARG A 35 -5.37 -4.62 -6.67
CA ARG A 35 -4.60 -4.49 -7.91
C ARG A 35 -5.33 -5.08 -9.11
N GLU A 36 -5.99 -6.20 -8.94
CA GLU A 36 -6.79 -6.87 -9.96
C GLU A 36 -8.01 -6.05 -10.38
N ASP A 37 -8.68 -5.42 -9.42
CA ASP A 37 -9.76 -4.47 -9.69
C ASP A 37 -9.26 -3.29 -10.51
N ASN A 38 -8.10 -2.74 -10.19
CA ASN A 38 -7.47 -1.65 -10.94
C ASN A 38 -7.05 -2.08 -12.36
N LEU A 39 -6.59 -3.33 -12.53
CA LEU A 39 -6.29 -3.90 -13.85
C LEU A 39 -7.55 -4.00 -14.71
N SER A 40 -8.63 -4.53 -14.13
CA SER A 40 -9.92 -4.65 -14.79
C SER A 40 -10.48 -3.30 -15.19
N ALA A 41 -10.43 -2.31 -14.30
CA ALA A 41 -10.86 -0.93 -14.57
C ALA A 41 -10.03 -0.26 -15.68
N ALA A 42 -8.75 -0.60 -15.80
CA ALA A 42 -7.87 -0.11 -16.87
C ALA A 42 -8.09 -0.80 -18.23
N GLY A 43 -8.94 -1.83 -18.29
CA GLY A 43 -9.28 -2.54 -19.53
C GLY A 43 -8.45 -3.80 -19.77
N PHE A 44 -7.82 -4.37 -18.75
CA PHE A 44 -7.26 -5.72 -18.84
C PHE A 44 -8.37 -6.77 -18.81
N ILE A 45 -8.21 -7.82 -19.59
CA ILE A 45 -9.14 -8.94 -19.66
C ILE A 45 -8.58 -10.11 -18.87
N VAL A 46 -9.35 -10.63 -17.94
CA VAL A 46 -8.99 -11.82 -17.16
C VAL A 46 -9.16 -13.09 -17.99
N LYS A 47 -8.16 -13.95 -17.94
CA LYS A 47 -8.13 -15.28 -18.58
C LYS A 47 -7.80 -16.34 -17.54
N PRO A 48 -8.79 -17.16 -17.11
CA PRO A 48 -8.52 -18.21 -16.13
C PRO A 48 -7.63 -19.31 -16.72
N ALA A 49 -6.71 -19.80 -15.92
CA ALA A 49 -5.83 -20.92 -16.27
C ALA A 49 -6.54 -22.26 -15.96
N ASN A 50 -7.62 -22.53 -16.69
CA ASN A 50 -8.52 -23.68 -16.48
C ASN A 50 -8.14 -24.94 -17.25
N THR A 51 -6.97 -24.94 -17.94
CA THR A 51 -6.39 -26.12 -18.57
C THR A 51 -4.96 -26.37 -18.09
N PRO A 52 -4.45 -27.59 -18.14
CA PRO A 52 -3.09 -27.90 -17.74
C PRO A 52 -2.03 -27.08 -18.49
N GLU A 53 -2.23 -26.82 -19.77
CA GLU A 53 -1.32 -26.03 -20.60
C GLU A 53 -1.29 -24.57 -20.15
N ARG A 54 -2.45 -23.98 -19.84
CA ARG A 54 -2.54 -22.60 -19.32
C ARG A 54 -1.91 -22.49 -17.95
N GLN A 55 -2.10 -23.47 -17.07
CA GLN A 55 -1.47 -23.52 -15.76
C GLN A 55 0.05 -23.59 -15.86
N GLN A 56 0.57 -24.43 -16.76
CA GLN A 56 2.01 -24.50 -17.00
C GLN A 56 2.58 -23.17 -17.53
N MET A 57 1.88 -22.50 -18.43
CA MET A 57 2.30 -21.20 -18.95
C MET A 57 2.24 -20.12 -17.85
N LEU A 58 1.18 -20.11 -17.05
CA LEU A 58 1.01 -19.17 -15.95
C LEU A 58 2.15 -19.31 -14.93
N ASN A 59 2.50 -20.53 -14.55
CA ASN A 59 3.54 -20.82 -13.56
C ASN A 59 4.98 -20.50 -14.05
N ARG A 60 5.17 -20.26 -15.35
CA ARG A 60 6.47 -19.81 -15.91
C ARG A 60 6.62 -18.29 -15.86
N LEU A 61 5.56 -17.56 -15.56
CA LEU A 61 5.60 -16.11 -15.45
C LEU A 61 5.95 -15.69 -14.03
N PRO A 62 6.67 -14.58 -13.86
CA PRO A 62 6.89 -14.04 -12.52
C PRO A 62 5.54 -13.59 -11.94
N PRO A 63 5.16 -14.07 -10.73
CA PRO A 63 3.89 -13.71 -10.13
C PRO A 63 3.85 -12.21 -9.81
N HIS A 64 2.67 -11.61 -10.03
CA HIS A 64 2.36 -10.22 -9.70
C HIS A 64 3.27 -9.18 -10.37
N LYS A 65 3.80 -9.52 -11.57
CA LYS A 65 4.62 -8.61 -12.39
C LYS A 65 4.11 -8.52 -13.81
N PHE A 66 4.27 -7.36 -14.42
CA PHE A 66 3.99 -7.20 -15.84
C PHE A 66 5.10 -7.78 -16.70
N VAL A 67 4.69 -8.50 -17.73
CA VAL A 67 5.58 -9.00 -18.77
C VAL A 67 4.99 -8.62 -20.13
N GLN A 68 5.82 -8.16 -21.03
CA GLN A 68 5.43 -7.93 -22.43
C GLN A 68 5.45 -9.25 -23.21
N ARG A 69 4.45 -9.43 -24.06
CA ARG A 69 4.36 -10.54 -25.04
C ARG A 69 3.98 -9.97 -26.38
N VAL A 70 4.69 -10.40 -27.40
CA VAL A 70 4.44 -9.99 -28.79
C VAL A 70 3.69 -11.11 -29.49
N ASN A 71 2.62 -10.75 -30.19
CA ASN A 71 1.87 -11.66 -31.04
C ASN A 71 1.68 -10.98 -32.42
N GLY A 72 2.46 -11.40 -33.41
CA GLY A 72 2.59 -10.66 -34.67
C GLY A 72 3.20 -9.27 -34.41
N ASP A 73 2.54 -8.22 -34.87
CA ASP A 73 2.96 -6.82 -34.69
C ASP A 73 2.33 -6.17 -33.44
N VAL A 74 1.56 -6.93 -32.62
CA VAL A 74 0.84 -6.40 -31.47
C VAL A 74 1.55 -6.74 -30.18
N ILE A 75 1.81 -5.72 -29.37
CA ILE A 75 2.35 -5.86 -28.03
C ILE A 75 1.19 -6.02 -27.03
N HIS A 76 1.24 -7.08 -26.25
CA HIS A 76 0.37 -7.33 -25.12
C HIS A 76 1.14 -7.23 -23.81
N TYR A 77 0.48 -6.70 -22.79
CA TYR A 77 0.97 -6.71 -21.41
C TYR A 77 0.22 -7.77 -20.64
N VAL A 78 0.95 -8.69 -20.03
CA VAL A 78 0.36 -9.75 -19.22
C VAL A 78 0.79 -9.59 -17.77
N TYR A 79 -0.14 -9.87 -16.88
CA TYR A 79 0.08 -9.89 -15.44
C TYR A 79 -0.46 -11.23 -14.92
N ALA A 80 0.40 -12.00 -14.25
CA ALA A 80 0.08 -13.34 -13.78
C ALA A 80 -0.23 -13.32 -12.28
N ASP A 81 -1.37 -13.89 -11.90
CA ASP A 81 -1.65 -14.27 -10.53
C ASP A 81 -1.91 -15.78 -10.41
N PRO A 82 -0.87 -16.56 -10.15
CA PRO A 82 -1.00 -18.00 -9.92
C PRO A 82 -1.50 -18.35 -8.51
N LEU A 83 -1.49 -17.41 -7.57
CA LEU A 83 -1.67 -17.69 -6.14
C LEU A 83 -3.09 -17.44 -5.64
N VAL A 84 -3.76 -16.37 -6.11
CA VAL A 84 -5.08 -15.98 -5.63
C VAL A 84 -6.16 -16.39 -6.63
N CYS A 85 -6.11 -15.90 -7.87
CA CYS A 85 -7.13 -16.23 -8.86
C CYS A 85 -6.77 -17.41 -9.77
N GLY A 86 -5.51 -17.81 -9.87
CA GLY A 86 -5.07 -18.80 -10.85
C GLY A 86 -5.31 -18.30 -12.29
N CYS A 87 -5.05 -17.03 -12.55
CA CYS A 87 -5.45 -16.35 -13.78
C CYS A 87 -4.35 -15.46 -14.36
N LEU A 88 -4.55 -15.09 -15.63
CA LEU A 88 -3.72 -14.17 -16.39
C LEU A 88 -4.57 -12.96 -16.78
N TYR A 89 -4.11 -11.77 -16.47
CA TYR A 89 -4.65 -10.52 -17.01
C TYR A 89 -3.90 -10.16 -18.28
N VAL A 90 -4.62 -9.89 -19.36
CA VAL A 90 -4.06 -9.53 -20.66
C VAL A 90 -4.59 -8.17 -21.07
N GLY A 91 -3.70 -7.24 -21.30
CA GLY A 91 -4.03 -5.87 -21.71
C GLY A 91 -3.25 -5.42 -22.95
N THR A 92 -3.79 -4.43 -23.62
CA THR A 92 -3.12 -3.69 -24.69
C THR A 92 -2.15 -2.67 -24.11
N GLN A 93 -1.34 -2.02 -24.97
CA GLN A 93 -0.54 -0.86 -24.58
C GLN A 93 -1.40 0.26 -23.97
N GLN A 94 -2.61 0.48 -24.51
CA GLN A 94 -3.54 1.49 -23.99
C GLN A 94 -4.01 1.14 -22.56
N ALA A 95 -4.40 -0.10 -22.32
CA ALA A 95 -4.80 -0.58 -20.98
C ALA A 95 -3.64 -0.43 -19.98
N TYR A 96 -2.42 -0.78 -20.39
CA TYR A 96 -1.24 -0.61 -19.55
C TYR A 96 -0.98 0.87 -19.20
N ASN A 97 -1.11 1.76 -20.17
CA ASN A 97 -0.94 3.20 -19.95
C ASN A 97 -2.03 3.74 -18.99
N ALA A 98 -3.29 3.33 -19.16
CA ALA A 98 -4.39 3.70 -18.27
C ALA A 98 -4.13 3.22 -16.82
N TYR A 99 -3.69 1.99 -16.66
CA TYR A 99 -3.30 1.45 -15.35
C TYR A 99 -2.18 2.26 -14.70
N LYS A 100 -1.12 2.59 -15.45
CA LYS A 100 0.00 3.41 -14.95
C LYS A 100 -0.44 4.80 -14.54
N LEU A 101 -1.29 5.44 -15.34
CA LEU A 101 -1.84 6.76 -15.03
C LEU A 101 -2.67 6.74 -13.74
N HIS A 102 -3.53 5.74 -13.58
CA HIS A 102 -4.33 5.57 -12.36
C HIS A 102 -3.46 5.39 -11.11
N GLN A 103 -2.41 4.56 -11.20
CA GLN A 103 -1.46 4.41 -10.08
C GLN A 103 -0.76 5.72 -9.72
N GLN A 104 -0.36 6.50 -10.72
CA GLN A 104 0.27 7.80 -10.49
C GLN A 104 -0.68 8.77 -9.80
N GLN A 105 -1.95 8.80 -10.21
CA GLN A 105 -2.97 9.64 -9.59
C GLN A 105 -3.24 9.24 -8.13
N GLN A 106 -3.31 7.95 -7.85
CA GLN A 106 -3.44 7.46 -6.46
C GLN A 106 -2.24 7.89 -5.60
N HIS A 107 -1.03 7.73 -6.09
CA HIS A 107 0.19 8.13 -5.38
C HIS A 107 0.19 9.63 -5.05
N LEU A 108 -0.19 10.48 -6.01
CA LEU A 108 -0.30 11.92 -5.79
C LEU A 108 -1.38 12.27 -4.76
N ALA A 109 -2.52 11.58 -4.78
CA ALA A 109 -3.58 11.79 -3.79
C ALA A 109 -3.13 11.38 -2.38
N ASP A 110 -2.41 10.27 -2.25
CA ASP A 110 -1.86 9.80 -0.97
C ASP A 110 -0.81 10.78 -0.43
N GLU A 111 0.07 11.31 -1.28
CA GLU A 111 1.04 12.33 -0.89
C GLU A 111 0.36 13.61 -0.42
N GLN A 112 -0.70 14.06 -1.11
CA GLN A 112 -1.47 15.23 -0.71
C GLN A 112 -2.18 15.00 0.63
N ALA A 113 -2.77 13.83 0.85
CA ALA A 113 -3.43 13.47 2.10
C ALA A 113 -2.42 13.44 3.26
N MET A 114 -1.25 12.85 3.06
CA MET A 114 -0.18 12.82 4.07
C MET A 114 0.31 14.24 4.40
N THR A 115 0.49 15.08 3.38
CA THR A 115 0.89 16.47 3.54
C THR A 115 -0.14 17.25 4.34
N ALA A 116 -1.44 17.09 4.01
CA ALA A 116 -2.53 17.74 4.75
C ALA A 116 -2.58 17.32 6.22
N GLN A 117 -2.37 16.05 6.51
CA GLN A 117 -2.29 15.55 7.91
C GLN A 117 -1.10 16.15 8.65
N THR A 118 0.05 16.27 8.00
CA THR A 118 1.25 16.87 8.60
C THR A 118 1.03 18.35 8.95
N TYR A 119 0.34 19.11 8.08
CA TYR A 119 0.01 20.51 8.35
C TYR A 119 -1.10 20.69 9.38
N ALA A 120 -1.97 19.71 9.54
CA ALA A 120 -3.10 19.74 10.46
C ALA A 120 -2.75 19.23 11.88
N ASP A 121 -1.50 18.84 12.13
CA ASP A 121 -1.09 18.35 13.45
C ASP A 121 -1.16 19.45 14.51
N PRO A 122 -2.14 19.43 15.43
CA PRO A 122 -2.29 20.46 16.45
C PRO A 122 -1.18 20.42 17.51
N ALA A 123 -0.42 19.34 17.60
CA ALA A 123 0.71 19.21 18.50
C ALA A 123 1.99 19.82 17.94
N TRP A 124 2.01 20.12 16.62
CA TRP A 124 3.16 20.74 15.98
C TRP A 124 3.24 22.24 16.30
N SER A 125 4.28 22.64 16.98
CA SER A 125 4.52 24.05 17.33
C SER A 125 5.78 24.57 16.63
N TRP A 126 5.60 25.40 15.63
CA TRP A 126 6.72 26.08 14.95
C TRP A 126 7.55 26.94 15.90
N GLY A 127 6.93 27.51 16.95
CA GLY A 127 7.62 28.31 17.95
C GLY A 127 8.68 27.54 18.75
N ALA A 128 8.54 26.22 18.88
CA ALA A 128 9.52 25.37 19.55
C ALA A 128 10.81 25.18 18.71
N TRP A 129 10.75 25.43 17.40
CA TRP A 129 11.88 25.22 16.47
C TRP A 129 12.61 26.52 16.12
N GLY A 130 12.18 27.65 16.67
CA GLY A 130 12.77 28.97 16.45
C GLY A 130 12.26 29.66 15.15
N PRO A 131 12.80 30.83 14.82
CA PRO A 131 12.36 31.62 13.68
C PRO A 131 12.86 31.03 12.34
N TRP A 132 11.91 30.48 11.54
CA TRP A 132 12.15 29.87 10.23
C TRP A 132 11.48 30.70 9.12
N GLY A 133 11.68 32.00 9.05
CA GLY A 133 11.08 32.84 8.02
C GLY A 133 12.10 33.36 7.00
N PRO A 134 11.71 33.63 5.73
CA PRO A 134 12.56 34.38 4.82
C PRO A 134 12.74 35.80 5.38
N GLY A 135 13.97 36.16 5.73
CA GLY A 135 14.30 37.46 6.30
C GLY A 135 14.86 37.47 7.72
N VAL A 136 14.97 36.30 8.37
CA VAL A 136 15.69 36.21 9.65
C VAL A 136 17.16 35.99 9.34
N PRO A 137 18.07 36.94 9.69
CA PRO A 137 19.51 36.76 9.45
C PRO A 137 20.01 35.54 10.21
N TYR A 138 20.69 34.64 9.54
CA TYR A 138 21.43 33.56 10.17
C TYR A 138 22.47 34.20 11.10
N GLY A 139 22.23 34.19 12.38
CA GLY A 139 23.28 34.61 13.30
C GLY A 139 22.84 35.43 14.48
N PHE A 140 21.88 35.14 15.23
CA PHE A 140 21.79 35.55 16.64
C PHE A 140 20.70 34.72 17.34
N VAL A 141 21.00 33.43 17.52
CA VAL A 141 20.32 32.71 18.61
C VAL A 141 21.19 32.89 19.82
N TYR A 142 20.95 33.94 20.60
CA TYR A 142 21.36 33.95 21.99
C TYR A 142 20.43 32.96 22.71
N GLY A 143 20.74 31.67 22.63
CA GLY A 143 20.29 30.72 23.62
C GLY A 143 21.03 30.96 24.92
N PRO A 144 20.38 30.85 26.09
CA PRO A 144 21.13 30.78 27.35
C PRO A 144 22.09 29.59 27.24
N GLY A 145 23.37 29.88 27.49
CA GLY A 145 24.46 28.94 27.31
C GLY A 145 24.26 27.62 28.06
N TRP A 146 24.71 26.61 27.42
CA TRP A 146 25.04 25.31 28.01
C TRP A 146 26.39 25.38 28.68
#